data_c63c25b419769060db840cde9670cd0f
#
_entry.id   c63c25b419769060db840cde9670cd0f
#
_cell.length_a   1.000
_cell.length_b   1.000
_cell.length_c   1.000
_cell.angle_alpha   90.00
_cell.angle_beta   90.00
_cell.angle_gamma   90.00
#
_symmetry.space_group_name_H-M   'P 1'
#
loop_
_entity.id
_entity.type
_entity.pdbx_description
1 polymer ?
#
loop_
_entity_poly.entity_id
_entity_poly.type
_entity_poly.pdbx_seq_one_letter_code
_entity_poly.pdbx_strand_id
1 'polypeptide(L)'
;MGLLSLGTPLAWEDALSLSEHVRTHGIEQFLSTWRKEQGRQGDALLWGDELEYMVVVLDHEHKTARLSLRQGEILECLNRCCSTELDDIRPDERPTFHPEYGRFMLESTPGKPFGVSVAELLRVEPDMELRRKLARKHLQANEVPMAIVSYPRLGTHDTPFTDPAHVPHGEASHSLFLPDELINKHVRFPTLTANIRKRRGSKVRINVPLFRDVHTPTPFVDPSVPWDRHEFAEDQEAALGAAYTDHIYMDAMGFGMGCCCLQVTFQALVSTTQSACMTNSFL
;
A
#
# COMPACT_ATOMS: atom_id res chain seq x y z
N MET A 1 -3.85 0.43 -8.73
CA MET A 1 -4.40 1.55 -7.94
C MET A 1 -5.49 2.32 -8.69
N GLY A 2 -6.53 2.88 -8.03
CA GLY A 2 -7.58 3.66 -8.68
C GLY A 2 -7.10 5.04 -9.15
N LEU A 3 -7.97 5.77 -9.86
CA LEU A 3 -7.65 7.10 -10.40
C LEU A 3 -7.15 8.06 -9.31
N LEU A 4 -6.00 8.68 -9.55
CA LEU A 4 -5.38 9.70 -8.71
C LEU A 4 -5.68 11.10 -9.26
N SER A 5 -6.98 11.42 -9.40
CA SER A 5 -7.38 12.77 -9.81
C SER A 5 -7.21 13.73 -8.64
N LEU A 6 -6.62 14.90 -8.93
CA LEU A 6 -6.56 15.99 -7.96
C LEU A 6 -7.94 16.64 -7.82
N GLY A 7 -8.33 16.91 -6.59
CA GLY A 7 -9.56 17.58 -6.23
C GLY A 7 -9.45 18.20 -4.84
N THR A 8 -10.45 18.96 -4.43
CA THR A 8 -10.54 19.47 -3.07
C THR A 8 -11.18 18.39 -2.19
N PRO A 9 -10.48 17.90 -1.14
CA PRO A 9 -11.05 16.95 -0.21
C PRO A 9 -12.27 17.54 0.49
N LEU A 10 -13.32 16.74 0.63
CA LEU A 10 -14.48 17.09 1.45
C LEU A 10 -14.30 16.56 2.87
N ALA A 11 -14.79 17.31 3.84
CA ALA A 11 -14.96 16.79 5.20
C ALA A 11 -15.92 15.59 5.18
N TRP A 12 -15.80 14.69 6.15
CA TRP A 12 -16.63 13.48 6.20
C TRP A 12 -18.11 13.80 6.21
N GLU A 13 -18.51 14.82 6.95
CA GLU A 13 -19.88 15.26 7.11
C GLU A 13 -20.48 15.75 5.78
N ASP A 14 -19.70 16.48 4.99
CA ASP A 14 -20.10 16.94 3.66
C ASP A 14 -20.17 15.77 2.66
N ALA A 15 -19.15 14.90 2.70
CA ALA A 15 -19.09 13.71 1.84
C ALA A 15 -20.27 12.75 2.11
N LEU A 16 -20.70 12.63 3.38
CA LEU A 16 -21.83 11.80 3.78
C LEU A 16 -23.13 12.23 3.10
N SER A 17 -23.37 13.54 2.99
CA SER A 17 -24.56 14.09 2.33
C SER A 17 -24.64 13.72 0.84
N LEU A 18 -23.51 13.48 0.19
CA LEU A 18 -23.40 13.11 -1.23
C LEU A 18 -23.36 11.60 -1.46
N SER A 19 -23.27 10.80 -0.40
CA SER A 19 -23.03 9.35 -0.52
C SER A 19 -24.16 8.61 -1.24
N GLU A 20 -25.42 9.01 -1.07
CA GLU A 20 -26.55 8.40 -1.75
C GLU A 20 -26.57 8.71 -3.25
N HIS A 21 -26.23 9.94 -3.61
CA HIS A 21 -26.05 10.33 -5.03
C HIS A 21 -24.98 9.46 -5.71
N VAL A 22 -23.81 9.32 -5.07
CA VAL A 22 -22.70 8.51 -5.61
C VAL A 22 -23.11 7.03 -5.73
N ARG A 23 -23.79 6.49 -4.72
CA ARG A 23 -24.27 5.10 -4.74
C ARG A 23 -25.24 4.83 -5.86
N THR A 24 -26.27 5.66 -5.99
CA THR A 24 -27.32 5.51 -7.03
C THR A 24 -26.72 5.57 -8.42
N HIS A 25 -25.95 6.61 -8.71
CA HIS A 25 -25.34 6.76 -10.05
C HIS A 25 -24.22 5.74 -10.30
N GLY A 26 -23.52 5.29 -9.26
CA GLY A 26 -22.57 4.18 -9.38
C GLY A 26 -23.23 2.87 -9.78
N ILE A 27 -24.42 2.58 -9.23
CA ILE A 27 -25.22 1.40 -9.62
C ILE A 27 -25.68 1.54 -11.08
N GLU A 28 -26.17 2.71 -11.49
CA GLU A 28 -26.58 2.96 -12.86
C GLU A 28 -25.41 2.80 -13.86
N GLN A 29 -24.25 3.35 -13.53
CA GLN A 29 -23.02 3.20 -14.29
C GLN A 29 -22.60 1.73 -14.41
N PHE A 30 -22.61 1.00 -13.31
CA PHE A 30 -22.31 -0.43 -13.30
C PHE A 30 -23.27 -1.21 -14.21
N LEU A 31 -24.58 -1.00 -14.07
CA LEU A 31 -25.56 -1.67 -14.89
C LEU A 31 -25.45 -1.33 -16.39
N SER A 32 -25.10 -0.09 -16.70
CA SER A 32 -24.84 0.33 -18.08
C SER A 32 -23.63 -0.41 -18.67
N THR A 33 -22.52 -0.46 -17.93
CA THR A 33 -21.32 -1.20 -18.31
C THR A 33 -21.60 -2.70 -18.45
N TRP A 34 -22.30 -3.28 -17.46
CA TRP A 34 -22.68 -4.70 -17.47
C TRP A 34 -23.50 -5.06 -18.70
N ARG A 35 -24.55 -4.29 -19.02
CA ARG A 35 -25.42 -4.54 -20.19
C ARG A 35 -24.64 -4.49 -21.50
N LYS A 36 -23.64 -3.62 -21.58
CA LYS A 36 -22.77 -3.48 -22.75
C LYS A 36 -21.82 -4.67 -22.90
N GLU A 37 -21.24 -5.14 -21.81
CA GLU A 37 -20.15 -6.11 -21.83
C GLU A 37 -20.58 -7.56 -21.54
N GLN A 38 -21.78 -7.81 -21.01
CA GLN A 38 -22.23 -9.15 -20.56
C GLN A 38 -22.26 -10.22 -21.66
N GLY A 39 -22.39 -9.80 -22.92
CA GLY A 39 -22.38 -10.72 -24.07
C GLY A 39 -21.01 -10.90 -24.71
N ARG A 40 -19.97 -10.30 -24.17
CA ARG A 40 -18.63 -10.33 -24.71
C ARG A 40 -18.02 -11.74 -24.57
N GLN A 41 -17.44 -12.24 -25.65
CA GLN A 41 -16.82 -13.57 -25.72
C GLN A 41 -15.57 -13.52 -26.58
N GLY A 42 -14.71 -14.54 -26.43
CA GLY A 42 -13.52 -14.72 -27.26
C GLY A 42 -12.35 -13.81 -26.89
N ASP A 43 -12.37 -13.17 -25.74
CA ASP A 43 -11.23 -12.42 -25.26
C ASP A 43 -10.04 -13.35 -25.01
N ALA A 44 -8.82 -12.87 -25.31
CA ALA A 44 -7.62 -13.58 -24.93
C ALA A 44 -7.46 -13.59 -23.40
N LEU A 45 -6.98 -14.70 -22.84
CA LEU A 45 -6.57 -14.71 -21.45
C LEU A 45 -5.26 -13.92 -21.30
N LEU A 46 -5.38 -12.75 -20.71
CA LEU A 46 -4.26 -11.89 -20.39
C LEU A 46 -4.14 -11.77 -18.88
N TRP A 47 -2.92 -11.54 -18.42
CA TRP A 47 -2.65 -11.30 -17.01
C TRP A 47 -1.48 -10.32 -16.84
N GLY A 48 -1.36 -9.76 -15.66
CA GLY A 48 -0.27 -8.88 -15.29
C GLY A 48 0.02 -8.99 -13.81
N ASP A 49 1.12 -8.39 -13.39
CA ASP A 49 1.50 -8.31 -11.98
C ASP A 49 1.72 -6.86 -11.56
N GLU A 50 1.59 -6.64 -10.26
CA GLU A 50 1.98 -5.44 -9.57
C GLU A 50 3.03 -5.85 -8.54
N LEU A 51 4.27 -5.41 -8.73
CA LEU A 51 5.37 -5.72 -7.84
C LEU A 51 5.69 -4.50 -6.99
N GLU A 52 5.52 -4.63 -5.70
CA GLU A 52 5.72 -3.55 -4.74
C GLU A 52 7.08 -3.68 -4.04
N TYR A 53 7.70 -2.54 -3.76
CA TYR A 53 8.96 -2.44 -3.03
C TYR A 53 8.83 -1.43 -1.90
N MET A 54 9.48 -1.72 -0.78
CA MET A 54 9.83 -0.70 0.22
C MET A 54 11.21 -0.14 -0.09
N VAL A 55 11.36 1.16 -0.10
CA VAL A 55 12.67 1.81 -0.22
C VAL A 55 13.25 1.95 1.19
N VAL A 56 14.34 1.25 1.43
CA VAL A 56 15.00 1.19 2.75
C VAL A 56 16.37 1.84 2.67
N VAL A 57 16.63 2.79 3.56
CA VAL A 57 17.95 3.38 3.79
C VAL A 57 18.74 2.47 4.72
N LEU A 58 19.90 1.99 4.26
CA LEU A 58 20.81 1.18 5.06
C LEU A 58 21.93 2.06 5.64
N ASP A 59 22.04 2.08 6.95
CA ASP A 59 23.14 2.73 7.67
C ASP A 59 24.08 1.65 8.19
N HIS A 60 25.14 1.38 7.45
CA HIS A 60 26.12 0.34 7.77
C HIS A 60 26.99 0.68 8.96
N GLU A 61 27.22 1.97 9.22
CA GLU A 61 28.04 2.44 10.35
C GLU A 61 27.31 2.17 11.68
N HIS A 62 26.03 2.58 11.76
CA HIS A 62 25.22 2.41 12.95
C HIS A 62 24.44 1.09 12.98
N LYS A 63 24.60 0.23 11.94
CA LYS A 63 23.90 -1.05 11.79
C LYS A 63 22.38 -0.92 11.93
N THR A 64 21.82 0.11 11.32
CA THR A 64 20.39 0.38 11.35
C THR A 64 19.80 0.51 9.95
N ALA A 65 18.49 0.41 9.85
CA ALA A 65 17.75 0.59 8.61
C ALA A 65 16.54 1.49 8.88
N ARG A 66 16.14 2.30 7.87
CA ARG A 66 15.00 3.22 7.95
C ARG A 66 14.25 3.24 6.63
N LEU A 67 12.95 3.50 6.69
CA LEU A 67 12.11 3.67 5.48
C LEU A 67 12.39 5.05 4.86
N SER A 68 12.77 5.09 3.59
CA SER A 68 12.96 6.35 2.84
C SER A 68 11.63 6.96 2.45
N LEU A 69 11.37 8.21 2.87
CA LEU A 69 10.13 8.91 2.52
C LEU A 69 10.24 9.73 1.22
N ARG A 70 11.07 9.27 0.27
CA ARG A 70 11.37 9.97 -0.99
C ARG A 70 10.56 9.50 -2.20
N GLN A 71 9.48 8.73 -2.00
CA GLN A 71 8.67 8.16 -3.08
C GLN A 71 8.40 9.12 -4.25
N GLY A 72 7.95 10.34 -3.95
CA GLY A 72 7.58 11.31 -5.00
C GLY A 72 8.76 11.67 -5.92
N GLU A 73 9.94 11.92 -5.35
CA GLU A 73 11.16 12.24 -6.10
C GLU A 73 11.62 11.05 -6.94
N ILE A 74 11.58 9.86 -6.37
CA ILE A 74 11.97 8.61 -7.05
C ILE A 74 11.04 8.33 -8.23
N LEU A 75 9.74 8.45 -8.03
CA LEU A 75 8.74 8.25 -9.08
C LEU A 75 8.86 9.28 -10.20
N GLU A 76 9.12 10.55 -9.87
CA GLU A 76 9.36 11.58 -10.88
C GLU A 76 10.57 11.22 -11.75
N CYS A 77 11.67 10.78 -11.13
CA CYS A 77 12.84 10.31 -11.86
C CYS A 77 12.52 9.09 -12.72
N LEU A 78 11.90 8.05 -12.15
CA LEU A 78 11.57 6.82 -12.86
C LEU A 78 10.66 7.08 -14.08
N ASN A 79 9.58 7.83 -13.91
CA ASN A 79 8.63 8.10 -14.98
C ASN A 79 9.25 8.95 -16.11
N ARG A 80 10.16 9.88 -15.78
CA ARG A 80 10.91 10.64 -16.77
C ARG A 80 11.93 9.78 -17.50
N CYS A 81 12.70 8.97 -16.78
CA CYS A 81 13.81 8.19 -17.34
C CYS A 81 13.32 6.97 -18.12
N CYS A 82 12.23 6.32 -17.70
CA CYS A 82 11.61 5.25 -18.49
C CYS A 82 11.16 5.72 -19.89
N SER A 83 10.87 7.01 -20.05
CA SER A 83 10.55 7.56 -21.37
C SER A 83 11.75 7.82 -22.27
N THR A 84 12.97 7.92 -21.72
CA THR A 84 14.18 8.33 -22.46
C THR A 84 15.32 7.30 -22.44
N GLU A 85 15.39 6.43 -21.43
CA GLU A 85 16.48 5.47 -21.27
C GLU A 85 16.18 4.06 -21.81
N LEU A 86 14.94 3.82 -22.24
CA LEU A 86 14.46 2.53 -22.75
C LEU A 86 14.15 2.63 -24.27
N ASP A 87 15.01 3.32 -25.03
CA ASP A 87 14.78 3.51 -26.46
C ASP A 87 14.77 2.21 -27.27
N ASP A 88 15.47 1.18 -26.77
CA ASP A 88 15.46 -0.16 -27.35
C ASP A 88 14.17 -0.96 -27.05
N ILE A 89 13.30 -0.45 -26.16
CA ILE A 89 12.03 -1.06 -25.79
C ILE A 89 10.89 -0.22 -26.38
N ARG A 90 9.96 -0.88 -27.04
CA ARG A 90 8.78 -0.20 -27.60
C ARG A 90 8.04 0.56 -26.49
N PRO A 91 7.52 1.76 -26.74
CA PRO A 91 6.86 2.58 -25.73
C PRO A 91 5.71 1.86 -24.98
N ASP A 92 4.95 1.02 -25.68
CA ASP A 92 3.84 0.22 -25.13
C ASP A 92 4.30 -1.01 -24.32
N GLU A 93 5.59 -1.32 -24.33
CA GLU A 93 6.19 -2.41 -23.55
C GLU A 93 7.05 -1.91 -22.38
N ARG A 94 7.22 -0.58 -22.25
CA ARG A 94 8.00 0.00 -21.17
C ARG A 94 7.27 -0.15 -19.84
N PRO A 95 7.92 -0.66 -18.79
CA PRO A 95 7.29 -0.77 -17.48
C PRO A 95 6.88 0.60 -16.94
N THR A 96 5.89 0.60 -16.06
CA THR A 96 5.42 1.82 -15.40
C THR A 96 5.57 1.71 -13.89
N PHE A 97 5.76 2.87 -13.24
CA PHE A 97 5.90 2.97 -11.80
C PHE A 97 4.81 3.85 -11.24
N HIS A 98 4.22 3.41 -10.13
CA HIS A 98 3.06 4.03 -9.51
C HIS A 98 3.30 4.30 -8.02
N PRO A 99 2.62 5.32 -7.47
CA PRO A 99 2.67 5.58 -6.05
C PRO A 99 1.75 4.62 -5.29
N GLU A 100 2.20 4.18 -4.13
CA GLU A 100 1.42 3.44 -3.14
C GLU A 100 1.07 4.31 -1.93
N TYR A 101 0.31 3.73 -0.98
CA TYR A 101 -0.14 4.39 0.24
C TYR A 101 1.01 4.97 1.06
N GLY A 102 2.06 4.18 1.27
CA GLY A 102 3.24 4.61 2.02
C GLY A 102 4.22 5.39 1.15
N ARG A 103 4.71 6.53 1.63
CA ARG A 103 5.76 7.33 0.97
C ARG A 103 7.10 6.61 0.86
N PHE A 104 7.20 5.42 1.37
CA PHE A 104 8.36 4.54 1.27
C PHE A 104 8.16 3.41 0.26
N MET A 105 7.01 3.36 -0.41
CA MET A 105 6.63 2.27 -1.30
C MET A 105 6.70 2.70 -2.76
N LEU A 106 7.10 1.78 -3.63
CA LEU A 106 7.02 1.90 -5.08
C LEU A 106 6.27 0.69 -5.61
N GLU A 107 5.31 0.89 -6.49
CA GLU A 107 4.67 -0.15 -7.27
C GLU A 107 5.22 -0.14 -8.69
N SER A 108 5.44 -1.29 -9.28
CA SER A 108 5.82 -1.42 -10.69
C SER A 108 4.96 -2.44 -11.40
N THR A 109 4.55 -2.10 -12.63
CA THR A 109 3.78 -2.98 -13.50
C THR A 109 4.49 -3.21 -14.82
N PRO A 110 4.28 -4.36 -15.51
CA PRO A 110 4.77 -4.55 -16.87
C PRO A 110 4.12 -3.53 -17.82
N GLY A 111 4.81 -3.14 -18.87
CA GLY A 111 4.27 -2.19 -19.86
C GLY A 111 3.06 -2.72 -20.63
N LYS A 112 3.00 -4.03 -20.82
CA LYS A 112 1.85 -4.71 -21.41
C LYS A 112 1.53 -6.01 -20.68
N PRO A 113 0.28 -6.46 -20.66
CA PRO A 113 -0.09 -7.75 -20.08
C PRO A 113 0.66 -8.91 -20.74
N PHE A 114 0.83 -9.98 -19.97
CA PHE A 114 1.36 -11.25 -20.43
C PHE A 114 0.22 -12.13 -21.00
N GLY A 115 0.53 -12.92 -22.02
CA GLY A 115 -0.33 -14.00 -22.49
C GLY A 115 -0.02 -15.32 -21.81
N VAL A 116 -0.58 -16.42 -22.34
CA VAL A 116 -0.44 -17.78 -21.77
C VAL A 116 0.52 -18.67 -22.55
N SER A 117 1.14 -18.18 -23.62
CA SER A 117 2.14 -18.94 -24.35
C SER A 117 3.43 -19.11 -23.52
N VAL A 118 4.19 -20.18 -23.77
CA VAL A 118 5.48 -20.40 -23.11
C VAL A 118 6.41 -19.20 -23.32
N ALA A 119 6.41 -18.60 -24.51
CA ALA A 119 7.23 -17.43 -24.81
C ALA A 119 6.86 -16.23 -23.91
N GLU A 120 5.55 -16.00 -23.67
CA GLU A 120 5.08 -14.95 -22.77
C GLU A 120 5.43 -15.24 -21.30
N LEU A 121 5.29 -16.48 -20.85
CA LEU A 121 5.65 -16.88 -19.50
C LEU A 121 7.16 -16.70 -19.23
N LEU A 122 8.01 -16.98 -20.22
CA LEU A 122 9.46 -16.80 -20.12
C LEU A 122 9.88 -15.33 -20.08
N ARG A 123 8.98 -14.37 -20.38
CA ARG A 123 9.24 -12.92 -20.27
C ARG A 123 9.05 -12.38 -18.86
N VAL A 124 8.36 -13.08 -18.00
CA VAL A 124 7.94 -12.56 -16.67
C VAL A 124 9.16 -12.23 -15.79
N GLU A 125 10.06 -13.19 -15.62
CA GLU A 125 11.25 -12.99 -14.78
C GLU A 125 12.17 -11.88 -15.31
N PRO A 126 12.55 -11.86 -16.61
CA PRO A 126 13.33 -10.74 -17.17
C PRO A 126 12.66 -9.37 -17.02
N ASP A 127 11.34 -9.30 -17.13
CA ASP A 127 10.58 -8.06 -16.93
C ASP A 127 10.64 -7.60 -15.46
N MET A 128 10.40 -8.50 -14.51
CA MET A 128 10.53 -8.21 -13.08
C MET A 128 11.94 -7.77 -12.72
N GLU A 129 12.98 -8.41 -13.27
CA GLU A 129 14.37 -8.00 -13.07
C GLU A 129 14.65 -6.62 -13.65
N LEU A 130 14.12 -6.31 -14.84
CA LEU A 130 14.26 -4.99 -15.45
C LEU A 130 13.66 -3.92 -14.55
N ARG A 131 12.42 -4.13 -14.08
CA ARG A 131 11.73 -3.20 -13.16
C ARG A 131 12.54 -2.96 -11.89
N ARG A 132 13.07 -4.00 -11.29
CA ARG A 132 13.94 -3.89 -10.11
C ARG A 132 15.26 -3.15 -10.40
N LYS A 133 15.89 -3.41 -11.54
CA LYS A 133 17.11 -2.71 -11.98
C LYS A 133 16.86 -1.22 -12.19
N LEU A 134 15.74 -0.87 -12.82
CA LEU A 134 15.32 0.53 -13.00
C LEU A 134 15.06 1.21 -11.66
N ALA A 135 14.28 0.60 -10.77
CA ALA A 135 14.05 1.12 -9.44
C ALA A 135 15.38 1.40 -8.73
N ARG A 136 16.30 0.43 -8.70
CA ARG A 136 17.59 0.57 -8.03
C ARG A 136 18.48 1.67 -8.62
N LYS A 137 18.44 1.89 -9.93
CA LYS A 137 19.26 2.90 -10.64
C LYS A 137 18.96 4.34 -10.15
N HIS A 138 17.73 4.60 -9.74
CA HIS A 138 17.26 5.93 -9.34
C HIS A 138 17.23 6.13 -7.82
N LEU A 139 17.72 5.17 -7.06
CA LEU A 139 17.91 5.26 -5.62
C LEU A 139 19.28 5.84 -5.26
N GLN A 140 19.39 6.38 -4.05
CA GLN A 140 20.68 6.79 -3.49
C GLN A 140 21.55 5.55 -3.19
N ALA A 141 22.87 5.77 -3.02
CA ALA A 141 23.82 4.69 -2.81
C ALA A 141 23.51 3.80 -1.59
N ASN A 142 22.91 4.38 -0.55
CA ASN A 142 22.51 3.71 0.68
C ASN A 142 21.04 3.29 0.70
N GLU A 143 20.28 3.53 -0.37
CA GLU A 143 18.91 3.09 -0.53
C GLU A 143 18.84 1.76 -1.29
N VAL A 144 17.93 0.88 -0.86
CA VAL A 144 17.67 -0.40 -1.54
C VAL A 144 16.16 -0.63 -1.68
N PRO A 145 15.69 -1.13 -2.84
CA PRO A 145 14.30 -1.56 -3.00
C PRO A 145 14.18 -2.99 -2.43
N MET A 146 13.40 -3.15 -1.38
CA MET A 146 13.17 -4.43 -0.73
C MET A 146 11.75 -4.93 -0.97
N ALA A 147 11.61 -6.15 -1.47
CA ALA A 147 10.33 -6.85 -1.60
C ALA A 147 10.07 -7.66 -0.32
N ILE A 148 9.76 -6.98 0.77
CA ILE A 148 9.39 -7.56 2.06
C ILE A 148 7.94 -7.24 2.37
N VAL A 149 7.22 -8.19 2.92
CA VAL A 149 5.78 -8.04 3.18
C VAL A 149 5.51 -6.91 4.17
N SER A 150 6.25 -6.84 5.26
CA SER A 150 6.10 -5.83 6.29
C SER A 150 7.47 -5.36 6.77
N TYR A 151 7.59 -4.06 7.06
CA TYR A 151 8.82 -3.53 7.64
C TYR A 151 8.86 -3.81 9.14
N PRO A 152 9.85 -4.60 9.63
CA PRO A 152 9.83 -5.12 11.01
C PRO A 152 9.86 -4.05 12.10
N ARG A 153 10.36 -2.84 11.77
CA ARG A 153 10.48 -1.73 12.71
C ARG A 153 9.38 -0.67 12.54
N LEU A 154 8.35 -0.94 11.75
CA LEU A 154 7.26 -0.01 11.53
C LEU A 154 6.54 0.27 12.85
N GLY A 155 6.55 1.54 13.27
CA GLY A 155 5.90 1.97 14.51
C GLY A 155 6.71 1.79 15.80
N THR A 156 8.00 1.44 15.72
CA THR A 156 8.87 1.38 16.91
C THR A 156 9.20 2.78 17.45
N HIS A 157 9.30 2.92 18.78
CA HIS A 157 9.55 4.21 19.45
C HIS A 157 10.99 4.44 19.87
N ASP A 158 11.74 3.37 20.08
CA ASP A 158 13.10 3.38 20.64
C ASP A 158 14.12 4.07 19.72
N THR A 159 13.93 3.94 18.40
CA THR A 159 14.79 4.55 17.39
C THR A 159 13.95 4.95 16.16
N PRO A 160 14.32 6.04 15.46
CA PRO A 160 13.63 6.44 14.23
C PRO A 160 13.60 5.31 13.21
N PHE A 161 12.43 5.03 12.65
CA PHE A 161 12.24 4.02 11.61
C PHE A 161 12.01 4.63 10.22
N THR A 162 11.95 5.97 10.11
CA THR A 162 11.82 6.71 8.84
C THR A 162 13.04 7.58 8.58
N ASP A 163 13.29 7.91 7.32
CA ASP A 163 14.27 8.88 6.86
C ASP A 163 13.60 9.86 5.87
N PRO A 164 13.47 11.17 6.21
CA PRO A 164 13.85 11.76 7.49
C PRO A 164 13.07 11.20 8.67
N ALA A 165 13.63 11.36 9.88
CA ALA A 165 13.00 10.93 11.12
C ALA A 165 11.74 11.75 11.43
N HIS A 166 10.67 11.07 11.79
CA HIS A 166 9.42 11.67 12.26
C HIS A 166 8.96 10.97 13.54
N VAL A 167 8.19 11.70 14.35
CA VAL A 167 7.53 11.15 15.53
C VAL A 167 6.07 10.86 15.21
N PRO A 168 5.43 9.89 15.90
CA PRO A 168 4.01 9.61 15.71
C PRO A 168 3.13 10.83 15.97
N HIS A 169 2.55 11.40 14.91
CA HIS A 169 1.74 12.61 14.94
C HIS A 169 0.94 12.71 13.65
N GLY A 170 -0.22 13.36 13.69
CA GLY A 170 -0.95 13.79 12.51
C GLY A 170 -2.46 13.58 12.59
N GLU A 171 -3.16 14.48 11.89
CA GLU A 171 -4.62 14.60 11.89
C GLU A 171 -5.34 13.52 11.06
N ALA A 172 -4.64 12.86 10.14
CA ALA A 172 -5.27 11.84 9.32
C ALA A 172 -5.46 10.54 10.11
N SER A 173 -4.38 10.03 10.71
CA SER A 173 -4.40 8.72 11.37
C SER A 173 -4.74 8.78 12.85
N HIS A 174 -4.33 9.83 13.57
CA HIS A 174 -4.29 9.92 15.03
C HIS A 174 -3.50 8.74 15.66
N SER A 175 -2.56 8.16 14.92
CA SER A 175 -1.85 6.96 15.37
C SER A 175 -0.94 7.23 16.56
N LEU A 176 -0.90 6.29 17.49
CA LEU A 176 0.08 6.26 18.59
C LEU A 176 1.48 5.90 18.09
N PHE A 177 1.61 5.32 16.90
CA PHE A 177 2.84 4.69 16.43
C PHE A 177 3.37 5.26 15.12
N LEU A 178 2.48 5.74 14.22
CA LEU A 178 2.86 6.17 12.87
C LEU A 178 2.68 7.67 12.68
N PRO A 179 3.69 8.36 12.11
CA PRO A 179 3.53 9.74 11.67
C PRO A 179 2.72 9.81 10.36
N ASP A 180 1.91 10.85 10.19
CA ASP A 180 1.16 11.07 8.94
C ASP A 180 2.07 11.36 7.75
N GLU A 181 3.32 11.81 7.97
CA GLU A 181 4.34 11.97 6.94
C GLU A 181 4.69 10.67 6.21
N LEU A 182 4.37 9.51 6.82
CA LEU A 182 4.50 8.21 6.19
C LEU A 182 3.48 7.99 5.07
N ILE A 183 2.34 8.71 5.12
CA ILE A 183 1.26 8.60 4.13
C ILE A 183 1.66 9.36 2.85
N ASN A 184 1.32 8.81 1.70
CA ASN A 184 1.50 9.46 0.41
C ASN A 184 0.90 10.87 0.40
N LYS A 185 1.63 11.84 -0.17
CA LYS A 185 1.24 13.27 -0.18
C LYS A 185 0.01 13.59 -1.04
N HIS A 186 -0.38 12.69 -1.95
CA HIS A 186 -1.58 12.91 -2.73
C HIS A 186 -2.80 12.96 -1.80
N VAL A 187 -3.59 14.02 -1.92
CA VAL A 187 -4.72 14.34 -1.02
C VAL A 187 -5.69 13.19 -0.75
N ARG A 188 -5.82 12.28 -1.69
CA ARG A 188 -6.66 11.09 -1.56
C ARG A 188 -6.29 10.21 -0.35
N PHE A 189 -5.00 9.97 -0.10
CA PHE A 189 -4.57 9.02 0.91
C PHE A 189 -4.78 9.51 2.35
N PRO A 190 -4.35 10.73 2.75
CA PRO A 190 -4.66 11.23 4.07
C PRO A 190 -6.18 11.46 4.26
N THR A 191 -6.90 11.92 3.22
CA THR A 191 -8.37 12.06 3.28
C THR A 191 -9.06 10.72 3.50
N LEU A 192 -8.63 9.67 2.78
CA LEU A 192 -9.15 8.31 2.97
C LEU A 192 -8.93 7.82 4.40
N THR A 193 -7.72 8.03 4.92
CA THR A 193 -7.35 7.63 6.30
C THR A 193 -8.23 8.34 7.32
N ALA A 194 -8.34 9.67 7.23
CA ALA A 194 -9.18 10.46 8.12
C ALA A 194 -10.67 10.08 8.03
N ASN A 195 -11.19 9.90 6.81
CA ASN A 195 -12.60 9.57 6.61
C ASN A 195 -12.97 8.17 7.10
N ILE A 196 -12.07 7.19 6.98
CA ILE A 196 -12.30 5.86 7.55
C ILE A 196 -12.36 5.94 9.08
N ARG A 197 -11.43 6.66 9.73
CA ARG A 197 -11.44 6.86 11.19
C ARG A 197 -12.72 7.56 11.64
N LYS A 198 -13.08 8.68 11.02
CA LYS A 198 -14.31 9.44 11.33
C LYS A 198 -15.57 8.60 11.11
N ARG A 199 -15.67 7.87 10.00
CA ARG A 199 -16.79 6.98 9.70
C ARG A 199 -16.94 5.87 10.74
N ARG A 200 -15.84 5.32 11.23
CA ARG A 200 -15.84 4.29 12.28
C ARG A 200 -16.17 4.87 13.66
N GLY A 201 -15.86 6.14 13.88
CA GLY A 201 -15.91 6.77 15.21
C GLY A 201 -14.81 6.24 16.15
N SER A 202 -13.76 5.62 15.62
CA SER A 202 -12.66 5.02 16.37
C SER A 202 -11.47 4.80 15.46
N LYS A 203 -10.26 4.65 16.03
CA LYS A 203 -9.08 4.21 15.29
C LYS A 203 -9.24 2.78 14.76
N VAL A 204 -8.41 2.41 13.81
CA VAL A 204 -8.24 1.00 13.40
C VAL A 204 -7.74 0.20 14.61
N ARG A 205 -8.23 -1.01 14.77
CA ARG A 205 -7.84 -1.88 15.88
C ARG A 205 -7.32 -3.19 15.32
N ILE A 206 -6.00 -3.36 15.38
CA ILE A 206 -5.29 -4.55 14.92
C ILE A 206 -4.58 -5.13 16.14
N ASN A 207 -4.82 -6.39 16.45
CA ASN A 207 -4.15 -7.11 17.51
C ASN A 207 -3.60 -8.42 16.94
N VAL A 208 -2.27 -8.56 16.94
CA VAL A 208 -1.60 -9.77 16.46
C VAL A 208 -1.14 -10.57 17.66
N PRO A 209 -1.52 -11.85 17.81
CA PRO A 209 -1.07 -12.68 18.91
C PRO A 209 0.47 -12.73 18.98
N LEU A 210 1.02 -12.55 20.17
CA LEU A 210 2.44 -12.57 20.38
C LEU A 210 3.00 -13.99 20.22
N PHE A 211 4.08 -14.13 19.45
CA PHE A 211 4.91 -15.34 19.49
C PHE A 211 5.64 -15.39 20.82
N ARG A 212 5.49 -16.50 21.54
CA ARG A 212 6.06 -16.67 22.87
C ARG A 212 7.28 -17.58 22.86
N ASP A 213 8.29 -17.20 23.62
CA ASP A 213 9.40 -18.03 24.01
C ASP A 213 9.49 -18.14 25.53
N VAL A 214 10.55 -18.80 26.04
CA VAL A 214 10.75 -19.02 27.48
C VAL A 214 11.00 -17.72 28.27
N HIS A 215 11.33 -16.63 27.60
CA HIS A 215 11.61 -15.33 28.20
C HIS A 215 10.45 -14.35 28.08
N THR A 216 9.41 -14.69 27.31
CA THR A 216 8.24 -13.82 27.11
C THR A 216 7.41 -13.72 28.38
N PRO A 217 7.20 -12.53 28.96
CA PRO A 217 6.35 -12.35 30.15
C PRO A 217 4.94 -12.88 29.92
N THR A 218 4.32 -13.39 30.99
CA THR A 218 2.91 -13.83 30.98
C THR A 218 2.20 -13.35 32.22
N PRO A 219 1.21 -12.47 32.12
CA PRO A 219 0.71 -11.83 30.90
C PRO A 219 1.72 -10.83 30.31
N PHE A 220 1.70 -10.65 28.98
CA PHE A 220 2.46 -9.62 28.28
C PHE A 220 1.57 -8.39 28.05
N VAL A 221 2.03 -7.24 28.53
CA VAL A 221 1.46 -5.94 28.21
C VAL A 221 2.50 -5.20 27.37
N ASP A 222 2.13 -4.78 26.15
CA ASP A 222 3.06 -4.17 25.23
C ASP A 222 3.61 -2.84 25.77
N PRO A 223 4.91 -2.77 26.10
CA PRO A 223 5.52 -1.56 26.66
C PRO A 223 5.71 -0.45 25.63
N SER A 224 5.55 -0.75 24.35
CA SER A 224 5.66 0.25 23.27
C SER A 224 4.40 1.10 23.11
N VAL A 225 3.28 0.72 23.71
CA VAL A 225 2.06 1.54 23.70
C VAL A 225 2.26 2.76 24.60
N PRO A 226 2.14 4.00 24.07
CA PRO A 226 2.26 5.21 24.86
C PRO A 226 0.94 5.48 25.61
N TRP A 227 0.75 4.76 26.74
CA TRP A 227 -0.48 4.75 27.54
C TRP A 227 -0.89 6.11 28.12
N ASP A 228 0.04 7.03 28.21
CA ASP A 228 -0.10 8.38 28.78
C ASP A 228 -0.26 9.48 27.70
N ARG A 229 -0.32 9.10 26.42
CA ARG A 229 -0.58 10.06 25.34
C ARG A 229 -2.05 10.50 25.37
N HIS A 230 -2.30 11.82 25.23
CA HIS A 230 -3.63 12.45 25.24
C HIS A 230 -3.73 13.58 24.22
N GLU A 231 -3.12 13.42 23.06
CA GLU A 231 -3.16 14.42 21.98
C GLU A 231 -4.51 14.42 21.27
N PHE A 232 -5.05 13.24 21.04
CA PHE A 232 -6.37 13.02 20.45
C PHE A 232 -7.29 12.25 21.40
N ALA A 233 -8.60 12.47 21.27
CA ALA A 233 -9.59 11.77 22.12
C ALA A 233 -9.49 10.24 21.99
N GLU A 234 -9.17 9.75 20.79
CA GLU A 234 -9.02 8.32 20.51
C GLU A 234 -7.73 7.69 21.09
N ASP A 235 -6.81 8.48 21.62
CA ASP A 235 -5.59 7.92 22.22
C ASP A 235 -5.88 7.04 23.42
N GLN A 236 -6.98 7.31 24.12
CA GLN A 236 -7.41 6.51 25.26
C GLN A 236 -7.98 5.13 24.88
N GLU A 237 -8.31 4.89 23.61
CA GLU A 237 -8.90 3.62 23.19
C GLU A 237 -8.01 2.42 23.55
N ALA A 238 -6.69 2.56 23.47
CA ALA A 238 -5.75 1.51 23.84
C ALA A 238 -5.95 1.07 25.30
N ALA A 239 -6.01 2.03 26.23
CA ALA A 239 -6.23 1.79 27.65
C ALA A 239 -7.66 1.31 27.97
N LEU A 240 -8.62 1.70 27.14
CA LEU A 240 -10.04 1.28 27.26
C LEU A 240 -10.33 -0.08 26.61
N GLY A 241 -9.30 -0.86 26.29
CA GLY A 241 -9.41 -2.23 25.82
C GLY A 241 -9.29 -2.42 24.30
N ALA A 242 -8.80 -1.42 23.55
CA ALA A 242 -8.45 -1.62 22.15
C ALA A 242 -7.16 -2.44 22.01
N ALA A 243 -6.20 -2.25 22.91
CA ALA A 243 -4.98 -3.04 22.99
C ALA A 243 -5.21 -4.28 23.88
N TYR A 244 -5.01 -5.47 23.31
CA TYR A 244 -5.19 -6.73 24.02
C TYR A 244 -3.89 -7.17 24.72
N THR A 245 -4.04 -7.72 25.92
CA THR A 245 -2.95 -8.45 26.58
C THR A 245 -2.50 -9.62 25.70
N ASP A 246 -1.20 -9.93 25.73
CA ASP A 246 -0.59 -11.01 24.93
C ASP A 246 -0.66 -10.80 23.40
N HIS A 247 -0.83 -9.56 22.96
CA HIS A 247 -0.85 -9.17 21.56
C HIS A 247 0.05 -7.97 21.30
N ILE A 248 0.47 -7.81 20.06
CA ILE A 248 1.01 -6.57 19.52
C ILE A 248 -0.15 -5.74 19.01
N TYR A 249 -0.31 -4.54 19.56
CA TYR A 249 -1.37 -3.61 19.16
C TYR A 249 -0.88 -2.62 18.11
N MET A 250 -1.72 -2.40 17.08
CA MET A 250 -1.49 -1.44 16.02
C MET A 250 -2.81 -0.71 15.72
N ASP A 251 -2.73 0.62 15.50
CA ASP A 251 -3.93 1.48 15.50
C ASP A 251 -4.14 2.28 14.21
N ALA A 252 -3.43 1.95 13.14
CA ALA A 252 -3.50 2.74 11.91
C ALA A 252 -3.54 1.88 10.65
N MET A 253 -4.17 2.41 9.60
CA MET A 253 -4.21 1.78 8.27
C MET A 253 -2.81 1.53 7.70
N GLY A 254 -1.83 2.38 8.05
CA GLY A 254 -0.46 2.26 7.56
C GLY A 254 0.20 0.93 7.88
N PHE A 255 -0.22 0.22 8.92
CA PHE A 255 0.27 -1.12 9.23
C PHE A 255 -0.19 -2.19 8.22
N GLY A 256 -1.35 -2.01 7.59
CA GLY A 256 -1.84 -2.89 6.53
C GLY A 256 -1.51 -2.36 5.14
N MET A 257 -1.91 -1.11 4.85
CA MET A 257 -1.66 -0.46 3.56
C MET A 257 -0.16 -0.18 3.31
N GLY A 258 0.69 -0.29 4.32
CA GLY A 258 2.14 -0.20 4.22
C GLY A 258 2.84 -1.55 3.98
N CYS A 259 2.09 -2.63 3.76
CA CYS A 259 2.64 -3.93 3.37
C CYS A 259 2.87 -3.98 1.86
N CYS A 260 4.00 -4.58 1.45
CA CYS A 260 4.26 -4.85 0.03
C CYS A 260 3.86 -6.25 -0.35
N CYS A 261 3.31 -6.40 -1.54
CA CYS A 261 2.92 -7.70 -2.09
C CYS A 261 3.31 -7.84 -3.57
N LEU A 262 3.14 -9.03 -4.07
CA LEU A 262 3.04 -9.34 -5.49
C LEU A 262 1.57 -9.61 -5.79
N GLN A 263 0.93 -8.72 -6.53
CA GLN A 263 -0.45 -8.90 -6.95
C GLN A 263 -0.47 -9.44 -8.38
N VAL A 264 -1.36 -10.38 -8.65
CA VAL A 264 -1.54 -10.94 -9.98
C VAL A 264 -2.99 -10.75 -10.39
N THR A 265 -3.20 -10.05 -11.51
CA THR A 265 -4.51 -9.73 -12.05
C THR A 265 -4.74 -10.47 -13.36
N PHE A 266 -5.83 -11.18 -13.47
CA PHE A 266 -6.23 -11.91 -14.67
C PHE A 266 -7.42 -11.26 -15.35
N GLN A 267 -7.37 -11.15 -16.68
CA GLN A 267 -8.55 -10.83 -17.49
C GLN A 267 -9.42 -12.07 -17.59
N ALA A 268 -10.66 -12.00 -17.09
CA ALA A 268 -11.61 -13.09 -17.24
C ALA A 268 -12.14 -13.17 -18.68
N LEU A 269 -12.21 -14.37 -19.23
CA LEU A 269 -12.69 -14.63 -20.60
C LEU A 269 -14.21 -14.51 -20.73
N VAL A 270 -14.95 -14.86 -19.70
CA VAL A 270 -16.40 -14.79 -19.58
C VAL A 270 -16.81 -14.69 -18.10
N SER A 271 -18.03 -14.25 -17.82
CA SER A 271 -18.53 -14.10 -16.45
C SER A 271 -18.45 -15.39 -15.60
N THR A 272 -18.63 -16.56 -16.20
CA THR A 272 -18.50 -17.88 -15.55
C THR A 272 -17.05 -18.18 -15.17
N THR A 273 -16.07 -17.80 -16.00
CA THR A 273 -14.64 -17.97 -15.70
C THR A 273 -14.22 -17.07 -14.54
N GLN A 274 -14.76 -15.86 -14.48
CA GLN A 274 -14.50 -14.93 -13.38
C GLN A 274 -14.95 -15.51 -12.03
N SER A 275 -16.14 -16.11 -11.96
CA SER A 275 -16.64 -16.77 -10.77
C SER A 275 -15.76 -17.96 -10.37
N ALA A 276 -15.29 -18.78 -11.32
CA ALA A 276 -14.39 -19.90 -11.05
C ALA A 276 -13.01 -19.44 -10.53
N CYS A 277 -12.43 -18.37 -11.11
CA CYS A 277 -11.17 -17.82 -10.64
C CYS A 277 -11.29 -17.27 -9.21
N MET A 278 -12.35 -16.56 -8.88
CA MET A 278 -12.59 -16.07 -7.52
C MET A 278 -12.76 -17.19 -6.51
N THR A 279 -13.41 -18.30 -6.88
CA THR A 279 -13.62 -19.44 -5.98
C THR A 279 -12.31 -20.20 -5.70
N ASN A 280 -11.42 -20.28 -6.68
CA ASN A 280 -10.14 -21.01 -6.54
C ASN A 280 -9.02 -20.17 -5.90
N SER A 281 -9.19 -18.86 -5.78
CA SER A 281 -8.21 -17.98 -5.11
C SER A 281 -8.26 -18.05 -3.58
N PHE A 282 -9.22 -18.80 -3.00
CA PHE A 282 -9.38 -19.01 -1.56
C PHE A 282 -9.05 -20.43 -1.09
N LEU A 283 -8.46 -21.25 -1.95
CA LEU A 283 -7.92 -22.57 -1.61
C LEU A 283 -6.38 -22.55 -1.65
#